data_108158d074da09b73568a53beff81506
#
_entry.id   108158d074da09b73568a53beff81506
#
_cell.length_a   1.000
_cell.length_b   1.000
_cell.length_c   1.000
_cell.angle_alpha   90.00
_cell.angle_beta   90.00
_cell.angle_gamma   90.00
#
_symmetry.space_group_name_H-M   'P 1'
#
loop_
_entity.id
_entity.type
_entity.pdbx_description
1 polymer ?
#
loop_
_entity_poly.entity_id
_entity_poly.type
_entity_poly.pdbx_seq_one_letter_code
_entity_poly.pdbx_strand_id
1 'polypeptide(L)'
;MSFIIKDLSYIHADKEILFSHLHLSINSGDKIALTGNNGCGKSTLMRILAGDLSPSSGTVLRPEHLYYVPQHFGQYDRQTVAQALGISRKLSALHAILSGDAAEKHFNTLDDDWNVEEHALASLDNWGLDGIPLSRPMERLSGGEKTRIFLAGMELHNPTAILLDEPTNHLDADGRERLYNLIRRTSATVLVISHDRTLLNQLPAICELSSQGLTYYSGNYDFYKEQKTLQQTALTQQLEEKQKALRLARKVAREVEE
;
A
#
# COMPACT_ATOMS: atom_id res chain seq x y z
N MET A 1 -4.29 -16.75 -1.76
CA MET A 1 -5.61 -16.07 -1.68
C MET A 1 -5.48 -14.70 -2.28
N SER A 2 -6.52 -14.17 -2.88
CA SER A 2 -6.54 -12.89 -3.58
C SER A 2 -7.28 -11.84 -2.75
N PHE A 3 -7.07 -10.56 -3.04
CA PHE A 3 -7.99 -9.52 -2.58
C PHE A 3 -9.21 -9.50 -3.49
N ILE A 4 -10.39 -9.44 -2.89
CA ILE A 4 -11.64 -9.23 -3.63
C ILE A 4 -12.39 -8.07 -2.98
N ILE A 5 -12.62 -7.03 -3.76
CA ILE A 5 -13.40 -5.86 -3.38
C ILE A 5 -14.73 -5.94 -4.14
N LYS A 6 -15.84 -5.87 -3.41
CA LYS A 6 -17.19 -5.89 -3.98
C LYS A 6 -18.00 -4.72 -3.44
N ASP A 7 -18.43 -3.86 -4.35
CA ASP A 7 -19.33 -2.73 -4.08
C ASP A 7 -18.85 -1.82 -2.94
N LEU A 8 -17.54 -1.58 -2.89
CA LEU A 8 -16.90 -0.88 -1.80
C LEU A 8 -17.12 0.62 -1.92
N SER A 9 -17.62 1.25 -0.86
CA SER A 9 -17.78 2.70 -0.79
C SER A 9 -17.22 3.23 0.53
N TYR A 10 -16.68 4.45 0.48
CA TYR A 10 -16.24 5.16 1.66
C TYR A 10 -16.71 6.61 1.63
N ILE A 11 -17.35 7.02 2.72
CA ILE A 11 -17.92 8.34 2.93
C ILE A 11 -17.28 8.91 4.19
N HIS A 12 -16.76 10.10 4.11
CA HIS A 12 -16.20 10.80 5.28
C HIS A 12 -17.28 11.18 6.30
N ALA A 13 -16.86 11.53 7.51
CA ALA A 13 -17.77 11.93 8.59
C ALA A 13 -18.62 13.19 8.26
N ASP A 14 -18.10 14.07 7.39
CA ASP A 14 -18.78 15.25 6.85
C ASP A 14 -19.75 14.95 5.69
N LYS A 15 -19.94 13.65 5.38
CA LYS A 15 -20.78 13.11 4.30
C LYS A 15 -20.22 13.32 2.87
N GLU A 16 -18.98 13.75 2.71
CA GLU A 16 -18.31 13.76 1.41
C GLU A 16 -18.00 12.32 0.97
N ILE A 17 -18.42 11.98 -0.25
CA ILE A 17 -18.16 10.67 -0.85
C ILE A 17 -16.72 10.69 -1.39
N LEU A 18 -15.83 9.88 -0.82
CA LEU A 18 -14.46 9.74 -1.29
C LEU A 18 -14.40 8.84 -2.53
N PHE A 19 -15.06 7.70 -2.47
CA PHE A 19 -15.29 6.79 -3.59
C PHE A 19 -16.51 5.91 -3.34
N SER A 20 -17.10 5.39 -4.41
CA SER A 20 -18.29 4.55 -4.33
C SER A 20 -18.25 3.42 -5.34
N HIS A 21 -18.90 2.31 -4.97
CA HIS A 21 -19.13 1.15 -5.82
C HIS A 21 -17.83 0.57 -6.46
N LEU A 22 -16.72 0.56 -5.71
CA LEU A 22 -15.47 0.00 -6.21
C LEU A 22 -15.53 -1.53 -6.28
N HIS A 23 -15.02 -2.06 -7.40
CA HIS A 23 -14.84 -3.48 -7.62
C HIS A 23 -13.41 -3.75 -8.07
N LEU A 24 -12.73 -4.69 -7.44
CA LEU A 24 -11.38 -5.12 -7.82
C LEU A 24 -11.14 -6.55 -7.39
N SER A 25 -10.45 -7.30 -8.23
CA SER A 25 -9.91 -8.61 -7.88
C SER A 25 -8.42 -8.63 -8.17
N ILE A 26 -7.62 -8.96 -7.16
CA ILE A 26 -6.17 -9.10 -7.25
C ILE A 26 -5.83 -10.55 -6.95
N ASN A 27 -5.20 -11.24 -7.87
CA ASN A 27 -4.84 -12.64 -7.72
C ASN A 27 -3.58 -12.83 -6.85
N SER A 28 -3.40 -14.04 -6.37
CA SER A 28 -2.20 -14.39 -5.61
C SER A 28 -0.95 -14.24 -6.50
N GLY A 29 0.06 -13.52 -5.98
CA GLY A 29 1.31 -13.24 -6.69
C GLY A 29 1.26 -12.04 -7.63
N ASP A 30 0.11 -11.40 -7.84
CA ASP A 30 0.03 -10.17 -8.63
C ASP A 30 0.82 -9.04 -7.96
N LYS A 31 1.51 -8.24 -8.77
CA LYS A 31 2.23 -7.04 -8.32
C LYS A 31 1.68 -5.83 -9.05
N ILE A 32 0.97 -4.98 -8.33
CA ILE A 32 0.15 -3.90 -8.91
C ILE A 32 0.50 -2.58 -8.24
N ALA A 33 0.67 -1.51 -9.02
CA ALA A 33 0.68 -0.16 -8.49
C ALA A 33 -0.74 0.42 -8.45
N LEU A 34 -1.09 1.04 -7.32
CA LEU A 34 -2.29 1.85 -7.20
C LEU A 34 -1.93 3.32 -7.44
N THR A 35 -2.48 3.90 -8.49
CA THR A 35 -2.26 5.29 -8.88
C THR A 35 -3.57 6.08 -8.87
N GLY A 36 -3.49 7.38 -9.08
CA GLY A 36 -4.65 8.30 -9.13
C GLY A 36 -4.29 9.67 -8.58
N ASN A 37 -5.17 10.64 -8.75
CA ASN A 37 -4.96 12.01 -8.29
C ASN A 37 -4.75 12.08 -6.76
N ASN A 38 -4.09 13.15 -6.30
CA ASN A 38 -3.98 13.40 -4.87
C ASN A 38 -5.38 13.64 -4.27
N GLY A 39 -5.61 13.05 -3.10
CA GLY A 39 -6.90 13.14 -2.42
C GLY A 39 -7.99 12.17 -2.93
N CYS A 40 -7.78 11.39 -3.99
CA CYS A 40 -8.81 10.46 -4.49
C CYS A 40 -9.07 9.23 -3.58
N GLY A 41 -8.33 9.09 -2.47
CA GLY A 41 -8.59 8.03 -1.49
C GLY A 41 -7.68 6.81 -1.56
N LYS A 42 -6.51 6.87 -2.24
CA LYS A 42 -5.59 5.73 -2.34
C LYS A 42 -5.18 5.16 -0.98
N SER A 43 -4.67 6.01 -0.07
CA SER A 43 -4.26 5.59 1.28
C SER A 43 -5.45 5.13 2.13
N THR A 44 -6.63 5.73 1.94
CA THR A 44 -7.87 5.28 2.57
C THR A 44 -8.23 3.87 2.12
N LEU A 45 -8.15 3.60 0.80
CA LEU A 45 -8.38 2.27 0.26
C LEU A 45 -7.36 1.26 0.81
N MET A 46 -6.07 1.63 0.88
CA MET A 46 -5.03 0.78 1.49
C MET A 46 -5.34 0.42 2.94
N ARG A 47 -5.76 1.40 3.75
CA ARG A 47 -6.15 1.16 5.16
C ARG A 47 -7.39 0.28 5.28
N ILE A 48 -8.34 0.39 4.37
CA ILE A 48 -9.50 -0.51 4.32
C ILE A 48 -9.05 -1.92 3.95
N LEU A 49 -8.16 -2.08 2.97
CA LEU A 49 -7.59 -3.37 2.60
C LEU A 49 -6.77 -3.99 3.73
N ALA A 50 -6.02 -3.17 4.47
CA ALA A 50 -5.26 -3.60 5.65
C ALA A 50 -6.17 -4.05 6.82
N GLY A 51 -7.41 -3.54 6.87
CA GLY A 51 -8.33 -3.78 7.98
C GLY A 51 -8.26 -2.73 9.08
N ASP A 52 -7.48 -1.68 8.88
CA ASP A 52 -7.31 -0.56 9.83
C ASP A 52 -8.49 0.43 9.78
N LEU A 53 -9.29 0.35 8.72
CA LEU A 53 -10.43 1.22 8.50
C LEU A 53 -11.62 0.41 7.95
N SER A 54 -12.79 0.61 8.53
CA SER A 54 -14.02 -0.01 8.03
C SER A 54 -14.59 0.80 6.86
N PRO A 55 -15.03 0.15 5.77
CA PRO A 55 -15.74 0.84 4.70
C PRO A 55 -17.12 1.30 5.15
N SER A 56 -17.70 2.28 4.45
CA SER A 56 -19.09 2.71 4.68
C SER A 56 -20.11 1.69 4.17
N SER A 57 -19.78 0.99 3.07
CA SER A 57 -20.54 -0.13 2.53
C SER A 57 -19.66 -1.03 1.67
N GLY A 58 -20.18 -2.20 1.32
CA GLY A 58 -19.47 -3.21 0.53
C GLY A 58 -18.65 -4.18 1.37
N THR A 59 -17.90 -5.05 0.70
CA THR A 59 -17.12 -6.10 1.35
C THR A 59 -15.73 -6.20 0.78
N VAL A 60 -14.77 -6.57 1.65
CA VAL A 60 -13.38 -6.85 1.30
C VAL A 60 -13.03 -8.24 1.81
N LEU A 61 -12.69 -9.15 0.88
CA LEU A 61 -12.00 -10.38 1.21
C LEU A 61 -10.50 -10.11 1.11
N ARG A 62 -9.76 -10.47 2.15
CA ARG A 62 -8.32 -10.24 2.26
C ARG A 62 -7.56 -11.51 2.60
N PRO A 63 -6.26 -11.62 2.22
CA PRO A 63 -5.39 -12.70 2.65
C PRO A 63 -5.22 -12.74 4.17
N GLU A 64 -5.01 -13.92 4.72
CA GLU A 64 -4.84 -14.12 6.16
C GLU A 64 -3.51 -13.52 6.66
N HIS A 65 -2.42 -13.73 5.90
CA HIS A 65 -1.08 -13.22 6.22
C HIS A 65 -0.78 -11.96 5.39
N LEU A 66 -1.36 -10.84 5.81
CA LEU A 66 -1.20 -9.54 5.19
C LEU A 66 -0.25 -8.68 6.01
N TYR A 67 0.67 -7.98 5.33
CA TYR A 67 1.54 -6.98 5.94
C TYR A 67 1.32 -5.60 5.31
N TYR A 68 1.18 -4.58 6.13
CA TYR A 68 0.94 -3.20 5.67
C TYR A 68 2.06 -2.28 6.15
N VAL A 69 2.68 -1.57 5.21
CA VAL A 69 3.64 -0.49 5.48
C VAL A 69 2.93 0.84 5.19
N PRO A 70 2.59 1.61 6.22
CA PRO A 70 1.84 2.86 6.06
C PRO A 70 2.76 4.01 5.63
N GLN A 71 2.18 5.05 5.02
CA GLN A 71 2.89 6.28 4.66
C GLN A 71 3.35 7.08 5.88
N HIS A 72 2.55 7.12 6.94
CA HIS A 72 2.83 7.87 8.16
C HIS A 72 2.96 6.92 9.35
N PHE A 73 3.89 7.21 10.24
CA PHE A 73 4.24 6.35 11.37
C PHE A 73 3.86 6.95 12.75
N GLY A 74 3.24 8.13 12.80
CA GLY A 74 2.93 8.82 14.05
C GLY A 74 2.09 8.01 15.05
N GLN A 75 1.23 7.11 14.55
CA GLN A 75 0.44 6.21 15.39
C GLN A 75 1.31 5.17 16.13
N TYR A 76 2.55 4.96 15.70
CA TYR A 76 3.50 4.01 16.31
C TYR A 76 4.50 4.69 17.23
N ASP A 77 4.51 6.02 17.37
CA ASP A 77 5.52 6.77 18.13
C ASP A 77 5.64 6.31 19.59
N ARG A 78 4.54 5.91 20.20
CA ARG A 78 4.51 5.40 21.58
C ARG A 78 4.92 3.93 21.73
N GLN A 79 5.16 3.25 20.62
CA GLN A 79 5.57 1.85 20.60
C GLN A 79 7.09 1.72 20.62
N THR A 80 7.56 0.54 21.05
CA THR A 80 8.95 0.13 20.86
C THR A 80 9.14 -0.48 19.47
N VAL A 81 10.39 -0.62 19.02
CA VAL A 81 10.73 -1.35 17.78
C VAL A 81 10.15 -2.76 17.79
N ALA A 82 10.26 -3.51 18.89
CA ALA A 82 9.67 -4.84 19.02
C ALA A 82 8.14 -4.85 18.85
N GLN A 83 7.45 -3.81 19.35
CA GLN A 83 6.01 -3.66 19.20
C GLN A 83 5.64 -3.31 17.74
N ALA A 84 6.38 -2.39 17.12
CA ALA A 84 6.17 -2.02 15.72
C ALA A 84 6.43 -3.19 14.77
N LEU A 85 7.43 -4.03 15.06
CA LEU A 85 7.68 -5.28 14.35
C LEU A 85 6.63 -6.38 14.64
N GLY A 86 5.74 -6.20 15.63
CA GLY A 86 4.74 -7.20 15.99
C GLY A 86 5.25 -8.40 16.80
N ILE A 87 6.50 -8.36 17.28
CA ILE A 87 7.17 -9.49 17.95
C ILE A 87 7.19 -9.40 19.47
N SER A 88 6.73 -8.29 20.07
CA SER A 88 6.89 -8.01 21.49
C SER A 88 6.33 -9.09 22.40
N ARG A 89 5.23 -9.75 22.00
CA ARG A 89 4.62 -10.84 22.79
C ARG A 89 5.51 -12.07 22.82
N LYS A 90 6.03 -12.50 21.64
CA LYS A 90 6.95 -13.63 21.54
C LYS A 90 8.25 -13.35 22.26
N LEU A 91 8.79 -12.14 22.11
CA LEU A 91 10.00 -11.71 22.78
C LEU A 91 9.86 -11.73 24.30
N SER A 92 8.74 -11.22 24.84
CA SER A 92 8.44 -11.27 26.27
C SER A 92 8.29 -12.71 26.77
N ALA A 93 7.66 -13.59 26.00
CA ALA A 93 7.52 -15.01 26.33
C ALA A 93 8.88 -15.71 26.37
N LEU A 94 9.73 -15.45 25.38
CA LEU A 94 11.09 -15.97 25.34
C LEU A 94 11.90 -15.56 26.58
N HIS A 95 11.90 -14.27 26.91
CA HIS A 95 12.61 -13.77 28.09
C HIS A 95 12.06 -14.34 29.40
N ALA A 96 10.73 -14.53 29.52
CA ALA A 96 10.12 -15.17 30.69
C ALA A 96 10.61 -16.62 30.85
N ILE A 97 10.61 -17.40 29.79
CA ILE A 97 11.10 -18.78 29.79
C ILE A 97 12.59 -18.85 30.16
N LEU A 98 13.42 -18.00 29.57
CA LEU A 98 14.86 -17.95 29.84
C LEU A 98 15.15 -17.50 31.28
N SER A 99 14.26 -16.73 31.92
CA SER A 99 14.37 -16.36 33.32
C SER A 99 13.85 -17.41 34.30
N GLY A 100 13.34 -18.55 33.80
CA GLY A 100 12.89 -19.69 34.61
C GLY A 100 11.37 -19.77 34.80
N ASP A 101 10.57 -18.91 34.19
CA ASP A 101 9.10 -19.02 34.20
C ASP A 101 8.64 -20.09 33.20
N ALA A 102 8.38 -21.30 33.69
CA ALA A 102 7.95 -22.44 32.90
C ALA A 102 6.42 -22.51 32.69
N ALA A 103 5.69 -21.40 32.82
CA ALA A 103 4.25 -21.40 32.60
C ALA A 103 3.91 -21.70 31.13
N GLU A 104 2.98 -22.63 30.92
CA GLU A 104 2.57 -23.10 29.58
C GLU A 104 2.16 -21.97 28.62
N LYS A 105 1.57 -20.90 29.14
CA LYS A 105 1.19 -19.70 28.34
C LYS A 105 2.36 -19.11 27.55
N HIS A 106 3.60 -19.15 28.10
CA HIS A 106 4.76 -18.58 27.43
C HIS A 106 5.22 -19.46 26.27
N PHE A 107 5.19 -20.77 26.43
CA PHE A 107 5.50 -21.72 25.35
C PHE A 107 4.47 -21.61 24.21
N ASN A 108 3.20 -21.52 24.55
CA ASN A 108 2.12 -21.34 23.56
C ASN A 108 2.24 -19.99 22.83
N THR A 109 2.66 -18.92 23.51
CA THR A 109 2.87 -17.58 22.91
C THR A 109 4.11 -17.55 22.02
N LEU A 110 5.19 -18.25 22.43
CA LEU A 110 6.44 -18.33 21.66
C LEU A 110 6.25 -19.13 20.36
N ASP A 111 5.38 -20.16 20.39
CA ASP A 111 5.04 -20.96 19.24
C ASP A 111 6.29 -21.48 18.49
N ASP A 112 7.19 -22.13 19.23
CA ASP A 112 8.49 -22.67 18.80
C ASP A 112 9.44 -21.65 18.11
N ASP A 113 9.15 -20.37 18.16
CA ASP A 113 9.98 -19.30 17.54
C ASP A 113 11.12 -18.87 18.50
N TRP A 114 11.97 -19.82 18.87
CA TRP A 114 13.08 -19.60 19.82
C TRP A 114 14.09 -18.56 19.37
N ASN A 115 14.20 -18.31 18.06
CA ASN A 115 15.15 -17.37 17.47
C ASN A 115 14.50 -16.03 17.10
N VAL A 116 13.32 -15.72 17.65
CA VAL A 116 12.56 -14.48 17.29
C VAL A 116 13.41 -13.22 17.47
N GLU A 117 14.22 -13.13 18.51
CA GLU A 117 15.11 -11.98 18.75
C GLU A 117 16.24 -11.91 17.73
N GLU A 118 16.91 -13.03 17.47
CA GLU A 118 18.00 -13.12 16.50
C GLU A 118 17.51 -12.82 15.07
N HIS A 119 16.38 -13.39 14.66
CA HIS A 119 15.78 -13.12 13.36
C HIS A 119 15.39 -11.66 13.20
N ALA A 120 14.84 -11.04 14.25
CA ALA A 120 14.47 -9.62 14.21
C ALA A 120 15.71 -8.73 14.07
N LEU A 121 16.76 -8.97 14.85
CA LEU A 121 18.01 -8.22 14.77
C LEU A 121 18.69 -8.40 13.41
N ALA A 122 18.75 -9.62 12.89
CA ALA A 122 19.30 -9.88 11.56
C ALA A 122 18.50 -9.17 10.46
N SER A 123 17.18 -9.12 10.57
CA SER A 123 16.33 -8.38 9.63
C SER A 123 16.57 -6.88 9.71
N LEU A 124 16.75 -6.31 10.91
CA LEU A 124 17.12 -4.90 11.08
C LEU A 124 18.50 -4.61 10.48
N ASP A 125 19.48 -5.46 10.71
CA ASP A 125 20.84 -5.36 10.12
C ASP A 125 20.79 -5.33 8.58
N ASN A 126 19.98 -6.19 7.98
CA ASN A 126 19.77 -6.21 6.53
C ASN A 126 19.30 -4.86 5.98
N TRP A 127 18.63 -4.05 6.80
CA TRP A 127 18.15 -2.70 6.43
C TRP A 127 19.06 -1.59 6.95
N GLY A 128 20.29 -1.90 7.41
CA GLY A 128 21.26 -0.94 7.90
C GLY A 128 20.83 -0.25 9.19
N LEU A 129 20.15 -1.01 10.06
CA LEU A 129 19.67 -0.59 11.38
C LEU A 129 20.38 -1.32 12.52
N ASP A 130 21.63 -1.75 12.25
CA ASP A 130 22.52 -2.38 13.23
C ASP A 130 22.69 -1.50 14.48
N GLY A 131 22.64 -2.12 15.63
CA GLY A 131 22.76 -1.43 16.92
C GLY A 131 21.49 -0.71 17.38
N ILE A 132 20.37 -0.78 16.69
CA ILE A 132 19.09 -0.30 17.20
C ILE A 132 18.48 -1.37 18.10
N PRO A 133 18.36 -1.12 19.42
CA PRO A 133 17.77 -2.09 20.34
C PRO A 133 16.26 -2.23 20.11
N LEU A 134 15.74 -3.44 20.22
CA LEU A 134 14.30 -3.73 20.07
C LEU A 134 13.41 -2.99 21.08
N SER A 135 13.98 -2.57 22.20
CA SER A 135 13.30 -1.76 23.24
C SER A 135 13.25 -0.26 22.93
N ARG A 136 13.91 0.21 21.84
CA ARG A 136 13.96 1.64 21.50
C ARG A 136 12.58 2.17 21.14
N PRO A 137 12.13 3.32 21.71
CA PRO A 137 10.88 3.96 21.31
C PRO A 137 10.94 4.47 19.87
N MET A 138 9.87 4.25 19.11
CA MET A 138 9.74 4.67 17.71
C MET A 138 9.82 6.19 17.55
N GLU A 139 9.36 6.98 18.53
CA GLU A 139 9.44 8.45 18.49
C GLU A 139 10.87 9.01 18.37
N ARG A 140 11.88 8.22 18.82
CA ARG A 140 13.30 8.60 18.77
C ARG A 140 13.99 8.26 17.47
N LEU A 141 13.24 7.80 16.47
CA LEU A 141 13.75 7.36 15.19
C LEU A 141 13.35 8.36 14.11
N SER A 142 14.23 8.56 13.14
CA SER A 142 13.96 9.33 11.94
C SER A 142 12.89 8.65 11.05
N GLY A 143 12.27 9.38 10.14
CA GLY A 143 11.31 8.83 9.19
C GLY A 143 11.90 7.68 8.36
N GLY A 144 13.16 7.81 7.93
CA GLY A 144 13.86 6.77 7.17
C GLY A 144 14.10 5.49 7.99
N GLU A 145 14.52 5.62 9.26
CA GLU A 145 14.66 4.47 10.16
C GLU A 145 13.32 3.78 10.41
N LYS A 146 12.24 4.54 10.63
CA LYS A 146 10.89 3.99 10.79
C LYS A 146 10.47 3.19 9.55
N THR A 147 10.65 3.75 8.35
CA THR A 147 10.36 3.06 7.08
C THR A 147 11.14 1.75 6.99
N ARG A 148 12.45 1.78 7.25
CA ARG A 148 13.31 0.57 7.21
C ARG A 148 12.89 -0.48 8.24
N ILE A 149 12.44 -0.09 9.44
CA ILE A 149 11.91 -1.03 10.45
C ILE A 149 10.69 -1.76 9.91
N PHE A 150 9.73 -1.06 9.30
CA PHE A 150 8.56 -1.71 8.71
C PHE A 150 8.93 -2.61 7.53
N LEU A 151 9.91 -2.23 6.72
CA LEU A 151 10.40 -3.07 5.63
C LEU A 151 11.15 -4.30 6.16
N ALA A 152 11.92 -4.18 7.25
CA ALA A 152 12.51 -5.30 7.96
C ALA A 152 11.43 -6.25 8.52
N GLY A 153 10.37 -5.71 9.10
CA GLY A 153 9.22 -6.49 9.55
C GLY A 153 8.53 -7.25 8.42
N MET A 154 8.44 -6.67 7.24
CA MET A 154 7.92 -7.35 6.05
C MET A 154 8.77 -8.58 5.66
N GLU A 155 10.11 -8.48 5.69
CA GLU A 155 11.00 -9.63 5.48
C GLU A 155 10.85 -10.66 6.59
N LEU A 156 10.81 -10.23 7.85
CA LEU A 156 10.72 -11.08 9.03
C LEU A 156 9.46 -11.96 9.02
N HIS A 157 8.32 -11.38 8.67
CA HIS A 157 7.03 -12.07 8.69
C HIS A 157 6.74 -12.88 7.42
N ASN A 158 7.47 -12.65 6.34
CA ASN A 158 7.29 -13.32 5.04
C ASN A 158 5.80 -13.50 4.65
N PRO A 159 5.03 -12.40 4.53
CA PRO A 159 3.59 -12.44 4.34
C PRO A 159 3.22 -12.95 2.94
N THR A 160 1.97 -13.40 2.78
CA THR A 160 1.42 -13.79 1.48
C THR A 160 0.90 -12.60 0.67
N ALA A 161 0.65 -11.48 1.33
CA ALA A 161 0.27 -10.23 0.69
C ALA A 161 0.89 -9.01 1.40
N ILE A 162 1.24 -8.01 0.61
CA ILE A 162 1.97 -6.82 1.03
C ILE A 162 1.25 -5.58 0.49
N LEU A 163 0.94 -4.66 1.37
CA LEU A 163 0.46 -3.32 1.03
C LEU A 163 1.53 -2.30 1.39
N LEU A 164 1.93 -1.48 0.42
CA LEU A 164 2.98 -0.47 0.59
C LEU A 164 2.42 0.91 0.22
N ASP A 165 2.36 1.81 1.18
CA ASP A 165 1.89 3.17 0.96
C ASP A 165 3.08 4.16 1.00
N GLU A 166 3.52 4.61 -0.18
CA GLU A 166 4.68 5.49 -0.40
C GLU A 166 5.98 4.99 0.28
N PRO A 167 6.37 3.72 0.09
CA PRO A 167 7.48 3.10 0.84
C PRO A 167 8.86 3.68 0.45
N THR A 168 8.96 4.38 -0.67
CA THR A 168 10.22 5.01 -1.13
C THR A 168 10.49 6.36 -0.49
N ASN A 169 9.50 6.95 0.20
CA ASN A 169 9.67 8.18 0.94
C ASN A 169 10.69 7.95 2.07
N HIS A 170 11.60 8.90 2.24
CA HIS A 170 12.65 8.86 3.26
C HIS A 170 13.69 7.73 3.09
N LEU A 171 13.68 6.96 1.99
CA LEU A 171 14.74 6.01 1.67
C LEU A 171 15.81 6.68 0.81
N ASP A 172 17.08 6.40 1.14
CA ASP A 172 18.23 6.69 0.29
C ASP A 172 18.29 5.75 -0.93
N ALA A 173 19.27 5.92 -1.79
CA ALA A 173 19.41 5.13 -3.01
C ALA A 173 19.55 3.64 -2.71
N ASP A 174 20.35 3.27 -1.69
CA ASP A 174 20.57 1.87 -1.31
C ASP A 174 19.31 1.23 -0.74
N GLY A 175 18.57 1.95 0.11
CA GLY A 175 17.28 1.50 0.65
C GLY A 175 16.23 1.29 -0.44
N ARG A 176 16.18 2.17 -1.45
CA ARG A 176 15.28 2.01 -2.60
C ARG A 176 15.63 0.77 -3.41
N GLU A 177 16.92 0.58 -3.73
CA GLU A 177 17.36 -0.60 -4.50
C GLU A 177 17.07 -1.91 -3.76
N ARG A 178 17.24 -1.93 -2.43
CA ARG A 178 16.86 -3.08 -1.59
C ARG A 178 15.34 -3.35 -1.68
N LEU A 179 14.51 -2.31 -1.59
CA LEU A 179 13.07 -2.43 -1.73
C LEU A 179 12.67 -2.97 -3.11
N TYR A 180 13.28 -2.47 -4.19
CA TYR A 180 13.00 -2.94 -5.55
C TYR A 180 13.36 -4.41 -5.70
N ASN A 181 14.53 -4.82 -5.18
CA ASN A 181 14.98 -6.22 -5.18
C ASN A 181 14.01 -7.12 -4.40
N LEU A 182 13.54 -6.67 -3.25
CA LEU A 182 12.59 -7.38 -2.42
C LEU A 182 11.25 -7.59 -3.18
N ILE A 183 10.69 -6.52 -3.75
CA ILE A 183 9.45 -6.59 -4.53
C ILE A 183 9.61 -7.50 -5.75
N ARG A 184 10.77 -7.48 -6.42
CA ARG A 184 11.04 -8.37 -7.57
C ARG A 184 11.06 -9.84 -7.17
N ARG A 185 11.70 -10.18 -6.04
CA ARG A 185 11.95 -11.57 -5.61
C ARG A 185 10.78 -12.21 -4.88
N THR A 186 9.97 -11.42 -4.18
CA THR A 186 8.84 -11.98 -3.40
C THR A 186 7.82 -12.65 -4.30
N SER A 187 7.29 -13.80 -3.84
CA SER A 187 6.11 -14.45 -4.43
C SER A 187 4.79 -13.90 -3.88
N ALA A 188 4.84 -13.01 -2.88
CA ALA A 188 3.67 -12.40 -2.30
C ALA A 188 2.92 -11.52 -3.32
N THR A 189 1.61 -11.37 -3.11
CA THR A 189 0.81 -10.34 -3.77
C THR A 189 1.24 -8.98 -3.26
N VAL A 190 1.54 -8.03 -4.17
CA VAL A 190 2.00 -6.68 -3.80
C VAL A 190 1.05 -5.65 -4.38
N LEU A 191 0.53 -4.79 -3.53
CA LEU A 191 -0.16 -3.56 -3.93
C LEU A 191 0.63 -2.37 -3.38
N VAL A 192 1.09 -1.49 -4.27
CA VAL A 192 1.93 -0.35 -3.86
C VAL A 192 1.40 0.96 -4.39
N ILE A 193 1.37 1.98 -3.54
CA ILE A 193 1.23 3.39 -3.91
C ILE A 193 2.63 3.98 -3.91
N SER A 194 3.03 4.62 -5.01
CA SER A 194 4.31 5.34 -5.08
C SER A 194 4.30 6.41 -6.16
N HIS A 195 5.13 7.42 -5.98
CA HIS A 195 5.49 8.39 -7.00
C HIS A 195 6.85 8.09 -7.65
N ASP A 196 7.51 7.03 -7.22
CA ASP A 196 8.80 6.59 -7.74
C ASP A 196 8.62 5.85 -9.07
N ARG A 197 8.97 6.50 -10.17
CA ARG A 197 8.82 5.94 -11.52
C ARG A 197 9.67 4.69 -11.72
N THR A 198 10.83 4.60 -11.08
CA THR A 198 11.71 3.42 -11.19
C THR A 198 11.01 2.20 -10.59
N LEU A 199 10.38 2.36 -9.42
CA LEU A 199 9.57 1.30 -8.82
C LEU A 199 8.36 0.95 -9.68
N LEU A 200 7.59 1.96 -10.11
CA LEU A 200 6.36 1.77 -10.87
C LEU A 200 6.59 1.07 -12.21
N ASN A 201 7.74 1.33 -12.87
CA ASN A 201 8.10 0.66 -14.12
C ASN A 201 8.55 -0.80 -13.96
N GLN A 202 8.82 -1.24 -12.73
CA GLN A 202 9.12 -2.65 -12.44
C GLN A 202 7.87 -3.50 -12.22
N LEU A 203 6.70 -2.86 -12.10
CA LEU A 203 5.45 -3.55 -11.84
C LEU A 203 4.72 -3.86 -13.15
N PRO A 204 4.14 -5.08 -13.29
CA PRO A 204 3.51 -5.53 -14.52
C PRO A 204 2.10 -4.94 -14.74
N ALA A 205 1.53 -4.26 -13.75
CA ALA A 205 0.18 -3.72 -13.83
C ALA A 205 0.00 -2.46 -13.01
N ILE A 206 -0.89 -1.60 -13.49
CA ILE A 206 -1.32 -0.37 -12.82
C ILE A 206 -2.83 -0.42 -12.60
N CYS A 207 -3.29 -0.07 -11.42
CA CYS A 207 -4.68 0.17 -11.09
C CYS A 207 -4.87 1.66 -10.78
N GLU A 208 -5.69 2.35 -11.55
CA GLU A 208 -5.97 3.77 -11.33
C GLU A 208 -7.27 3.95 -10.56
N LEU A 209 -7.20 4.65 -9.43
CA LEU A 209 -8.37 5.11 -8.68
C LEU A 209 -8.75 6.51 -9.15
N SER A 210 -9.97 6.66 -9.63
CA SER A 210 -10.54 7.91 -10.11
C SER A 210 -11.97 8.12 -9.60
N SER A 211 -12.59 9.24 -9.92
CA SER A 211 -14.01 9.50 -9.66
C SER A 211 -14.96 8.53 -10.37
N GLN A 212 -14.47 7.83 -11.38
CA GLN A 212 -15.23 6.81 -12.12
C GLN A 212 -15.03 5.38 -11.57
N GLY A 213 -14.23 5.23 -10.51
CA GLY A 213 -13.92 3.95 -9.92
C GLY A 213 -12.48 3.51 -10.17
N LEU A 214 -12.26 2.20 -10.19
CA LEU A 214 -10.96 1.57 -10.41
C LEU A 214 -10.84 1.10 -11.87
N THR A 215 -9.77 1.50 -12.53
CA THR A 215 -9.44 1.08 -13.89
C THR A 215 -8.11 0.34 -13.91
N TYR A 216 -8.08 -0.87 -14.47
CA TYR A 216 -6.90 -1.72 -14.53
C TYR A 216 -6.21 -1.59 -15.89
N TYR A 217 -4.89 -1.40 -15.85
CA TYR A 217 -4.01 -1.36 -17.03
C TYR A 217 -2.98 -2.48 -16.92
N SER A 218 -2.97 -3.37 -17.92
CA SER A 218 -1.96 -4.42 -18.04
C SER A 218 -0.73 -3.83 -18.72
N GLY A 219 0.33 -3.61 -17.95
CA GLY A 219 1.58 -2.99 -18.39
C GLY A 219 2.21 -2.14 -17.28
N ASN A 220 3.45 -1.70 -17.52
CA ASN A 220 4.18 -0.86 -16.60
C ASN A 220 3.68 0.61 -16.60
N TYR A 221 4.33 1.45 -15.81
CA TYR A 221 3.91 2.85 -15.65
C TYR A 221 4.05 3.67 -16.95
N ASP A 222 5.07 3.43 -17.77
CA ASP A 222 5.26 4.16 -19.03
C ASP A 222 4.15 3.79 -20.02
N PHE A 223 3.79 2.51 -20.12
CA PHE A 223 2.63 2.06 -20.92
C PHE A 223 1.33 2.72 -20.43
N TYR A 224 1.08 2.72 -19.12
CA TYR A 224 -0.09 3.40 -18.55
C TYR A 224 -0.14 4.88 -18.95
N LYS A 225 1.00 5.60 -18.87
CA LYS A 225 1.09 7.02 -19.24
C LYS A 225 0.79 7.24 -20.72
N GLU A 226 1.29 6.40 -21.59
CA GLU A 226 0.99 6.44 -23.03
C GLU A 226 -0.50 6.28 -23.27
N GLN A 227 -1.12 5.26 -22.69
CA GLN A 227 -2.57 5.03 -22.80
C GLN A 227 -3.39 6.21 -22.32
N LYS A 228 -3.03 6.81 -21.19
CA LYS A 228 -3.70 8.02 -20.66
C LYS A 228 -3.57 9.21 -21.59
N THR A 229 -2.41 9.41 -22.17
CA THR A 229 -2.18 10.51 -23.13
C THR A 229 -3.05 10.33 -24.37
N LEU A 230 -3.12 9.12 -24.92
CA LEU A 230 -3.98 8.80 -26.07
C LEU A 230 -5.47 9.03 -25.75
N GLN A 231 -5.92 8.57 -24.57
CA GLN A 231 -7.32 8.78 -24.14
C GLN A 231 -7.65 10.27 -23.97
N GLN A 232 -6.76 11.07 -23.38
CA GLN A 232 -6.95 12.50 -23.21
C GLN A 232 -6.99 13.24 -24.55
N THR A 233 -6.10 12.89 -25.47
CA THR A 233 -6.07 13.47 -26.83
C THR A 233 -7.37 13.19 -27.58
N ALA A 234 -7.82 11.93 -27.56
CA ALA A 234 -9.07 11.54 -28.19
C ALA A 234 -10.28 12.26 -27.60
N LEU A 235 -10.34 12.39 -26.27
CA LEU A 235 -11.42 13.11 -25.59
C LEU A 235 -11.42 14.59 -25.96
N THR A 236 -10.25 15.23 -25.99
CA THR A 236 -10.12 16.65 -26.39
C THR A 236 -10.60 16.86 -27.81
N GLN A 237 -10.22 16.00 -28.74
CA GLN A 237 -10.68 16.06 -30.13
C GLN A 237 -12.21 15.93 -30.25
N GLN A 238 -12.79 14.96 -29.53
CA GLN A 238 -14.25 14.79 -29.50
C GLN A 238 -15.00 16.01 -28.93
N LEU A 239 -14.44 16.64 -27.89
CA LEU A 239 -15.00 17.85 -27.30
C LEU A 239 -14.93 19.03 -28.27
N GLU A 240 -13.82 19.19 -28.98
CA GLU A 240 -13.67 20.26 -29.98
C GLU A 240 -14.64 20.05 -31.16
N GLU A 241 -14.81 18.83 -31.66
CA GLU A 241 -15.77 18.51 -32.71
C GLU A 241 -17.21 18.80 -32.28
N LYS A 242 -17.59 18.38 -31.07
CA LYS A 242 -18.93 18.69 -30.52
C LYS A 242 -19.15 20.19 -30.36
N GLN A 243 -18.13 20.95 -29.91
CA GLN A 243 -18.22 22.42 -29.80
C GLN A 243 -18.36 23.07 -31.16
N LYS A 244 -17.61 22.62 -32.19
CA LYS A 244 -17.75 23.12 -33.57
C LYS A 244 -19.15 22.85 -34.12
N ALA A 245 -19.65 21.63 -33.95
CA ALA A 245 -20.98 21.25 -34.38
C ALA A 245 -22.07 22.11 -33.68
N LEU A 246 -21.94 22.35 -32.38
CA LEU A 246 -22.87 23.18 -31.63
C LEU A 246 -22.87 24.67 -32.11
N ARG A 247 -21.68 25.22 -32.38
CA ARG A 247 -21.55 26.60 -32.91
C ARG A 247 -22.18 26.68 -34.28
N LEU A 248 -22.00 25.71 -35.16
CA LEU A 248 -22.61 25.66 -36.48
C LEU A 248 -24.14 25.59 -36.38
N ALA A 249 -24.66 24.70 -35.56
CA ALA A 249 -26.11 24.55 -35.33
C ALA A 249 -26.75 25.85 -34.81
N ARG A 250 -26.08 26.54 -33.88
CA ARG A 250 -26.55 27.86 -33.39
C ARG A 250 -26.53 28.93 -34.46
N LYS A 251 -25.56 28.91 -35.37
CA LYS A 251 -25.49 29.85 -36.50
C LYS A 251 -26.64 29.63 -37.46
N VAL A 252 -26.89 28.39 -37.87
CA VAL A 252 -27.99 28.01 -38.75
C VAL A 252 -29.35 28.37 -38.13
N ALA A 253 -29.53 28.11 -36.82
CA ALA A 253 -30.77 28.45 -36.14
C ALA A 253 -31.08 29.97 -36.17
N ARG A 254 -30.07 30.84 -36.02
CA ARG A 254 -30.23 32.28 -36.12
C ARG A 254 -30.54 32.77 -37.53
N GLU A 255 -29.97 32.13 -38.55
CA GLU A 255 -30.23 32.48 -39.97
C GLU A 255 -31.64 32.06 -40.43
N VAL A 256 -32.33 31.18 -39.70
CA VAL A 256 -33.70 30.73 -39.99
C VAL A 256 -34.74 31.59 -39.26
N GLU A 257 -34.36 32.33 -38.22
CA GLU A 257 -35.23 33.21 -37.44
C GLU A 257 -35.25 34.67 -37.96
N GLU A 258 -34.35 35.04 -38.88
CA GLU A 258 -34.34 36.28 -39.64
C GLU A 258 -35.08 36.11 -40.98
#